data_d2581a681725fb70cc7df2aa4432eeae
#
_entry.id   d2581a681725fb70cc7df2aa4432eeae
#
_cell.length_a   1.000
_cell.length_b   1.000
_cell.length_c   1.000
_cell.angle_alpha   90.00
_cell.angle_beta   90.00
_cell.angle_gamma   90.00
#
_symmetry.space_group_name_H-M   'P 1'
#
loop_
_entity.id
_entity.type
_entity.pdbx_description
1 polymer ?
#
loop_
_entity_poly.entity_id
_entity_poly.type
_entity_poly.pdbx_seq_one_letter_code
_entity_poly.pdbx_strand_id
1 'polypeptide(L)'
;MEATLQDIDEEEGIAAVHEAFKLGINFFDTSPFYGVTKSETVLGKALKNLPRDEIIVATKVGRYGSTEFDFSAERVTREFHKSLERLNVEFVDIVQCQDIEFADIDQVCCYDGRLAA
;
A
#
# COMPACT_ATOMS: atom_id res chain seq x y z
N MET A 1 0.88 7.72 6.53
CA MET A 1 2.35 7.64 6.55
C MET A 1 2.88 8.26 5.29
N GLU A 2 3.61 9.31 5.41
CA GLU A 2 4.01 10.16 4.29
C GLU A 2 5.49 10.11 3.97
N ALA A 3 5.91 10.93 3.00
CA ALA A 3 7.28 10.99 2.50
C ALA A 3 8.34 11.28 3.57
N THR A 4 7.95 11.89 4.68
CA THR A 4 8.85 12.16 5.79
C THR A 4 9.41 10.90 6.44
N LEU A 5 8.86 9.75 6.12
CA LEU A 5 9.36 8.47 6.60
C LEU A 5 10.75 8.10 6.11
N GLN A 6 11.31 8.86 5.17
CA GLN A 6 12.67 8.61 4.70
C GLN A 6 13.70 8.64 5.82
N ASP A 7 13.45 9.46 6.84
CA ASP A 7 14.39 9.68 7.94
C ASP A 7 14.01 8.91 9.20
N ILE A 8 12.91 8.14 9.18
CA ILE A 8 12.48 7.38 10.34
C ILE A 8 13.20 6.04 10.37
N ASP A 9 13.72 5.69 11.53
CA ASP A 9 14.29 4.39 11.76
C ASP A 9 13.22 3.31 11.52
N GLU A 10 13.57 2.31 10.74
CA GLU A 10 12.69 1.20 10.40
C GLU A 10 12.17 0.50 11.64
N GLU A 11 13.01 0.33 12.66
CA GLU A 11 12.62 -0.29 13.92
C GLU A 11 11.55 0.53 14.65
N GLU A 12 11.67 1.86 14.62
CA GLU A 12 10.65 2.74 15.19
C GLU A 12 9.32 2.62 14.46
N GLY A 13 9.37 2.51 13.13
CA GLY A 13 8.17 2.33 12.32
C GLY A 13 7.47 1.02 12.65
N ILE A 14 8.21 -0.05 12.76
CA ILE A 14 7.67 -1.36 13.12
C ILE A 14 7.08 -1.32 14.53
N ALA A 15 7.79 -0.72 15.48
CA ALA A 15 7.31 -0.60 16.86
C ALA A 15 6.02 0.23 16.92
N ALA A 16 5.92 1.28 16.12
CA ALA A 16 4.73 2.11 16.06
C ALA A 16 3.50 1.33 15.58
N VAL A 17 3.66 0.47 14.57
CA VAL A 17 2.58 -0.36 14.08
C VAL A 17 2.13 -1.36 15.16
N HIS A 18 3.09 -2.01 15.82
CA HIS A 18 2.77 -2.97 16.87
C HIS A 18 2.07 -2.30 18.05
N GLU A 19 2.50 -1.10 18.44
CA GLU A 19 1.87 -0.35 19.52
C GLU A 19 0.46 0.07 19.12
N ALA A 20 0.26 0.51 17.89
CA ALA A 20 -1.06 0.87 17.39
C ALA A 20 -2.01 -0.32 17.48
N PHE A 21 -1.55 -1.51 17.08
CA PHE A 21 -2.35 -2.72 17.15
C PHE A 21 -2.73 -3.05 18.60
N LYS A 22 -1.80 -2.94 19.53
CA LYS A 22 -2.08 -3.14 20.97
C LYS A 22 -3.13 -2.20 21.48
N LEU A 23 -3.19 -0.99 20.96
CA LEU A 23 -4.15 0.04 21.39
C LEU A 23 -5.51 -0.09 20.69
N GLY A 24 -5.69 -1.12 19.85
CA GLY A 24 -6.97 -1.39 19.22
C GLY A 24 -7.09 -0.92 17.78
N ILE A 25 -6.03 -0.33 17.21
CA ILE A 25 -6.03 0.08 15.80
C ILE A 25 -5.79 -1.15 14.95
N ASN A 26 -6.70 -1.43 14.03
CA ASN A 26 -6.62 -2.61 13.18
C ASN A 26 -6.69 -2.31 11.69
N PHE A 27 -6.67 -1.04 11.30
CA PHE A 27 -6.72 -0.63 9.89
C PHE A 27 -5.40 0.06 9.54
N PHE A 28 -4.68 -0.48 8.54
CA PHE A 28 -3.39 0.04 8.12
C PHE A 28 -3.44 0.40 6.64
N ASP A 29 -3.31 1.68 6.35
CA ASP A 29 -3.36 2.23 4.99
C ASP A 29 -1.99 2.70 4.55
N THR A 30 -1.60 2.37 3.33
CA THR A 30 -0.33 2.77 2.76
C THR A 30 -0.44 2.95 1.24
N SER A 31 0.70 3.14 0.59
CA SER A 31 0.79 3.34 -0.86
C SER A 31 2.20 3.04 -1.35
N PRO A 32 2.38 2.54 -2.58
CA PRO A 32 3.70 2.43 -3.17
C PRO A 32 4.39 3.78 -3.35
N PHE A 33 3.62 4.87 -3.46
CA PHE A 33 4.19 6.21 -3.59
C PHE A 33 4.79 6.73 -2.28
N TYR A 34 4.24 6.34 -1.12
CA TYR A 34 4.69 6.86 0.17
C TYR A 34 6.13 6.43 0.46
N GLY A 35 7.03 7.42 0.57
CA GLY A 35 8.44 7.17 0.79
C GLY A 35 9.09 6.35 -0.32
N VAL A 36 8.51 6.34 -1.50
CA VAL A 36 8.93 5.54 -2.66
C VAL A 36 9.14 4.08 -2.26
N THR A 37 8.05 3.40 -1.98
CA THR A 37 7.93 2.00 -1.54
C THR A 37 8.36 1.72 -0.10
N LYS A 38 9.00 2.66 0.58
CA LYS A 38 9.48 2.42 1.93
C LYS A 38 8.36 2.17 2.93
N SER A 39 7.25 2.91 2.80
CA SER A 39 6.10 2.73 3.69
C SER A 39 5.54 1.31 3.61
N GLU A 40 5.35 0.78 2.41
CA GLU A 40 4.88 -0.60 2.24
C GLU A 40 5.89 -1.60 2.80
N THR A 41 7.17 -1.36 2.59
CA THR A 41 8.21 -2.28 3.07
C THR A 41 8.26 -2.33 4.59
N VAL A 42 8.24 -1.18 5.25
CA VAL A 42 8.28 -1.12 6.71
C VAL A 42 7.01 -1.72 7.31
N LEU A 43 5.84 -1.34 6.77
CA LEU A 43 4.58 -1.92 7.22
C LEU A 43 4.60 -3.44 7.05
N GLY A 44 5.10 -3.94 5.92
CA GLY A 44 5.18 -5.37 5.67
C GLY A 44 6.01 -6.11 6.70
N LYS A 45 7.10 -5.53 7.17
CA LYS A 45 7.90 -6.14 8.24
C LYS A 45 7.14 -6.20 9.55
N ALA A 46 6.35 -5.16 9.85
CA ALA A 46 5.51 -5.15 11.04
C ALA A 46 4.38 -6.17 10.95
N LEU A 47 3.78 -6.33 9.78
CA LEU A 47 2.63 -7.22 9.60
C LEU A 47 2.98 -8.69 9.79
N LYS A 48 4.24 -9.08 9.63
CA LYS A 48 4.67 -10.46 9.83
C LYS A 48 4.31 -11.00 11.23
N ASN A 49 4.27 -10.12 12.21
CA ASN A 49 4.03 -10.50 13.60
C ASN A 49 2.62 -10.19 14.08
N LEU A 50 1.72 -9.83 13.15
CA LEU A 50 0.34 -9.52 13.48
C LEU A 50 -0.60 -10.58 12.87
N PRO A 51 -1.72 -10.89 13.56
CA PRO A 51 -2.68 -11.84 13.02
C PRO A 51 -3.41 -11.24 11.82
N ARG A 52 -3.24 -11.84 10.65
CA ARG A 52 -3.76 -11.30 9.39
C ARG A 52 -5.29 -11.17 9.38
N ASP A 53 -5.97 -12.09 10.03
CA ASP A 53 -7.43 -12.12 10.09
C ASP A 53 -8.03 -11.08 11.04
N GLU A 54 -7.20 -10.41 11.84
CA GLU A 54 -7.65 -9.38 12.76
C GLU A 54 -7.32 -7.97 12.29
N ILE A 55 -6.74 -7.82 11.10
CA ILE A 55 -6.34 -6.51 10.57
C ILE A 55 -6.91 -6.29 9.17
N ILE A 56 -7.04 -5.02 8.82
CA ILE A 56 -7.44 -4.57 7.50
C ILE A 56 -6.26 -3.84 6.88
N VAL A 57 -5.84 -4.28 5.70
CA VAL A 57 -4.69 -3.70 4.99
C VAL A 57 -5.19 -3.06 3.71
N ALA A 58 -4.83 -1.81 3.49
CA ALA A 58 -5.18 -1.05 2.31
C ALA A 58 -3.91 -0.50 1.65
N THR A 59 -3.85 -0.59 0.33
CA THR A 59 -2.80 0.07 -0.43
C THR A 59 -3.41 0.73 -1.67
N LYS A 60 -2.56 1.29 -2.53
CA LYS A 60 -3.02 2.07 -3.66
C LYS A 60 -2.31 1.64 -4.93
N VAL A 61 -2.91 1.99 -6.07
CA VAL A 61 -2.34 1.74 -7.38
C VAL A 61 -2.41 2.99 -8.24
N GLY A 62 -1.57 3.06 -9.25
CA GLY A 62 -1.64 4.09 -10.28
C GLY A 62 -0.64 5.21 -10.17
N ARG A 63 -0.16 5.54 -8.98
CA ARG A 63 0.89 6.54 -8.79
C ARG A 63 2.13 5.89 -8.20
N TYR A 64 3.25 5.99 -8.91
CA TYR A 64 4.49 5.32 -8.55
C TYR A 64 5.67 6.26 -8.34
N GLY A 65 5.49 7.54 -8.61
CA GLY A 65 6.45 8.59 -8.39
C GLY A 65 5.75 9.93 -8.38
N SER A 66 6.48 11.02 -8.14
CA SER A 66 5.87 12.35 -8.04
C SER A 66 5.14 12.76 -9.32
N THR A 67 5.65 12.33 -10.48
CA THR A 67 5.03 12.59 -11.78
C THR A 67 4.74 11.31 -12.56
N GLU A 68 4.84 10.15 -11.92
CA GLU A 68 4.68 8.86 -12.59
C GLU A 68 3.31 8.27 -12.27
N PHE A 69 2.39 8.46 -13.22
CA PHE A 69 1.01 7.96 -13.13
C PHE A 69 0.76 7.00 -14.28
N ASP A 70 0.30 5.80 -13.98
CA ASP A 70 -0.02 4.81 -15.02
C ASP A 70 -1.10 3.87 -14.48
N PHE A 71 -2.29 3.96 -15.07
CA PHE A 71 -3.42 3.12 -14.72
C PHE A 71 -3.68 2.02 -15.75
N SER A 72 -2.69 1.73 -16.62
CA SER A 72 -2.83 0.62 -17.56
C SER A 72 -2.92 -0.71 -16.82
N ALA A 73 -3.67 -1.65 -17.37
CA ALA A 73 -3.88 -2.97 -16.77
C ALA A 73 -2.55 -3.66 -16.48
N GLU A 74 -1.64 -3.59 -17.43
CA GLU A 74 -0.33 -4.22 -17.32
C GLU A 74 0.47 -3.64 -16.15
N ARG A 75 0.56 -2.31 -16.07
CA ARG A 75 1.33 -1.65 -15.03
C ARG A 75 0.71 -1.84 -13.65
N VAL A 76 -0.60 -1.66 -13.55
CA VAL A 76 -1.31 -1.81 -12.28
C VAL A 76 -1.17 -3.23 -11.74
N THR A 77 -1.35 -4.24 -12.58
CA THR A 77 -1.22 -5.64 -12.16
C THR A 77 0.20 -5.95 -11.68
N ARG A 78 1.19 -5.55 -12.45
CA ARG A 78 2.58 -5.79 -12.10
C ARG A 78 2.97 -5.11 -10.80
N GLU A 79 2.63 -3.85 -10.65
CA GLU A 79 2.99 -3.09 -9.46
C GLU A 79 2.20 -3.54 -8.23
N PHE A 80 0.96 -4.00 -8.43
CA PHE A 80 0.18 -4.55 -7.32
C PHE A 80 0.83 -5.81 -6.74
N HIS A 81 1.34 -6.69 -7.58
CA HIS A 81 2.05 -7.87 -7.09
C HIS A 81 3.30 -7.48 -6.30
N LYS A 82 4.01 -6.43 -6.73
CA LYS A 82 5.15 -5.92 -5.98
C LYS A 82 4.73 -5.36 -4.62
N SER A 83 3.57 -4.72 -4.55
CA SER A 83 3.04 -4.23 -3.27
C SER A 83 2.75 -5.39 -2.32
N LEU A 84 2.16 -6.47 -2.80
CA LEU A 84 1.92 -7.65 -1.98
C LEU A 84 3.22 -8.22 -1.42
N GLU A 85 4.28 -8.27 -2.24
CA GLU A 85 5.59 -8.74 -1.80
C GLU A 85 6.17 -7.84 -0.71
N ARG A 86 6.11 -6.52 -0.90
CA ARG A 86 6.61 -5.57 0.09
C ARG A 86 5.85 -5.65 1.40
N LEU A 87 4.54 -5.83 1.31
CA LEU A 87 3.66 -5.92 2.48
C LEU A 87 3.70 -7.29 3.16
N ASN A 88 4.33 -8.29 2.54
CA ASN A 88 4.38 -9.65 3.05
C ASN A 88 3.00 -10.25 3.30
N VAL A 89 2.06 -9.99 2.41
CA VAL A 89 0.70 -10.52 2.49
C VAL A 89 0.31 -11.18 1.16
N GLU A 90 -0.64 -12.09 1.20
CA GLU A 90 -1.14 -12.75 0.00
C GLU A 90 -2.27 -11.94 -0.65
N PHE A 91 -2.90 -11.06 0.13
CA PHE A 91 -3.99 -10.21 -0.34
C PHE A 91 -4.06 -8.95 0.51
N VAL A 92 -4.69 -7.91 -0.06
CA VAL A 92 -5.09 -6.73 0.70
C VAL A 92 -6.61 -6.65 0.72
N ASP A 93 -7.14 -5.96 1.73
CA ASP A 93 -8.60 -5.84 1.88
C ASP A 93 -9.17 -4.73 1.02
N ILE A 94 -8.39 -3.67 0.81
CA ILE A 94 -8.83 -2.49 0.08
C ILE A 94 -7.72 -2.03 -0.86
N VAL A 95 -8.09 -1.74 -2.11
CA VAL A 95 -7.19 -1.12 -3.09
C VAL A 95 -7.85 0.17 -3.58
N GLN A 96 -7.08 1.25 -3.54
CA GLN A 96 -7.54 2.56 -4.00
C GLN A 96 -6.73 3.01 -5.21
N CYS A 97 -7.39 3.70 -6.14
CA CYS A 97 -6.69 4.36 -7.23
C CYS A 97 -6.23 5.73 -6.75
N GLN A 98 -4.92 5.95 -6.76
CA GLN A 98 -4.32 7.13 -6.15
C GLN A 98 -4.28 8.32 -7.11
N ASP A 99 -4.77 9.47 -6.64
CA ASP A 99 -4.67 10.76 -7.36
C ASP A 99 -5.21 10.67 -8.80
N ILE A 100 -6.42 10.16 -8.93
CA ILE A 100 -7.05 9.91 -10.24
C ILE A 100 -7.29 11.18 -11.05
N GLU A 101 -7.25 12.35 -10.43
CA GLU A 101 -7.38 13.63 -11.13
C GLU A 101 -6.27 13.88 -12.14
N PHE A 102 -5.17 13.14 -12.04
CA PHE A 102 -4.05 13.22 -12.99
C PHE A 102 -4.11 12.12 -14.05
N ALA A 103 -5.21 11.39 -14.16
CA ALA A 103 -5.34 10.25 -15.07
C ALA A 103 -6.63 10.34 -15.88
N ASP A 104 -6.68 9.53 -16.96
CA ASP A 104 -7.89 9.38 -17.75
C ASP A 104 -8.89 8.53 -16.95
N ILE A 105 -10.08 9.08 -16.72
CA ILE A 105 -11.11 8.41 -15.94
C ILE A 105 -11.56 7.09 -16.59
N ASP A 106 -11.59 7.02 -17.91
CA ASP A 106 -11.97 5.80 -18.60
C ASP A 106 -10.96 4.68 -18.33
N GLN A 107 -9.68 5.02 -18.27
CA GLN A 107 -8.64 4.07 -17.94
C GLN A 107 -8.79 3.57 -16.50
N VAL A 108 -9.06 4.47 -15.56
CA VAL A 108 -9.23 4.13 -14.14
C VAL A 108 -10.44 3.21 -13.96
N CYS A 109 -11.56 3.53 -14.60
CA CYS A 109 -12.80 2.77 -14.46
C CYS A 109 -12.74 1.34 -15.02
N CYS A 110 -11.76 1.05 -15.86
CA CYS A 110 -11.59 -0.29 -16.42
C CYS A 110 -11.03 -1.33 -15.43
N TYR A 111 -10.61 -0.92 -14.24
CA TYR A 111 -9.90 -1.81 -13.31
C TYR A 111 -10.68 -2.27 -12.10
N ASP A 112 -11.91 -1.81 -11.95
CA ASP A 112 -12.72 -2.25 -10.83
C ASP A 112 -12.88 -3.77 -10.83
N GLY A 113 -12.46 -4.40 -9.76
CA GLY A 113 -12.60 -5.84 -9.56
C GLY A 113 -11.53 -6.74 -10.21
N ARG A 114 -10.70 -6.22 -11.10
CA ARG A 114 -9.69 -7.07 -11.77
C ARG A 114 -8.52 -7.45 -10.89
N LEU A 115 -8.23 -6.64 -9.90
CA LEU A 115 -7.13 -6.90 -8.98
C LEU A 115 -7.48 -7.97 -7.95
N ALA A 116 -8.74 -8.33 -7.83
CA ALA A 116 -9.19 -9.38 -6.93
C ALA A 116 -8.95 -10.79 -7.51
N ALA A 117 -8.71 -10.84 -8.79
CA ALA A 117 -8.40 -12.10 -9.46
C ALA A 117 -6.89 -12.33 -9.49
#